data_cd7fd4bdc815b3854d11abe1c84ba3cf
#
_entry.id   cd7fd4bdc815b3854d11abe1c84ba3cf
#
_cell.length_a   1.000
_cell.length_b   1.000
_cell.length_c   1.000
_cell.angle_alpha   90.00
_cell.angle_beta   90.00
_cell.angle_gamma   90.00
#
_symmetry.space_group_name_H-M   'P 1'
#
loop_
_entity.id
_entity.type
_entity.pdbx_description
1 polymer ?
#
loop_
_entity_poly.entity_id
_entity_poly.type
_entity_poly.pdbx_seq_one_letter_code
_entity_poly.pdbx_strand_id
1 'polypeptide(L)'
;MKSEPRLYRKILVPLEGTPHDASILNHVRELAKTHGSELILIHIADGWSARFFREESDSKEVREDRAYLEKCAKKLKEEGIPAGWRLGFGHPGPELVKAVEETGCDLVAMTTHGHRWIEDVLFGSASSEVRHSVDIPVLLLRTEKKRSRPSK
;
A
#
# COMPACT_ATOMS: atom_id res chain seq x y z
N MET A 1 27.83 -19.39 -3.16
CA MET A 1 26.59 -19.29 -3.92
C MET A 1 26.24 -17.82 -4.17
N LYS A 2 26.31 -17.40 -5.42
CA LYS A 2 25.75 -16.09 -5.77
C LYS A 2 24.22 -16.22 -5.70
N SER A 3 23.59 -15.48 -4.79
CA SER A 3 22.14 -15.38 -4.79
C SER A 3 21.71 -14.76 -6.13
N GLU A 4 20.82 -15.41 -6.84
CA GLU A 4 20.24 -14.82 -8.05
C GLU A 4 19.65 -13.44 -7.71
N PRO A 5 19.82 -12.46 -8.62
CA PRO A 5 19.24 -11.15 -8.38
C PRO A 5 17.73 -11.29 -8.26
N ARG A 6 17.23 -11.11 -7.07
CA ARG A 6 15.78 -11.09 -6.83
C ARG A 6 15.22 -9.77 -7.29
N LEU A 7 14.42 -9.81 -8.32
CA LEU A 7 13.60 -8.69 -8.68
C LEU A 7 12.54 -8.51 -7.58
N TYR A 8 12.29 -7.31 -7.14
CA TYR A 8 11.33 -6.97 -6.10
C TYR A 8 11.61 -7.64 -4.74
N ARG A 9 12.67 -7.16 -4.10
CA ARG A 9 13.04 -7.62 -2.75
C ARG A 9 12.06 -7.15 -1.67
N LYS A 10 11.59 -5.92 -1.82
CA LYS A 10 10.70 -5.28 -0.87
C LYS A 10 9.62 -4.50 -1.60
N ILE A 11 8.38 -4.85 -1.35
CA ILE A 11 7.21 -4.27 -2.02
C ILE A 11 6.42 -3.44 -1.02
N LEU A 12 6.23 -2.16 -1.32
CA LEU A 12 5.35 -1.27 -0.55
C LEU A 12 3.93 -1.39 -1.09
N VAL A 13 2.98 -1.67 -0.20
CA VAL A 13 1.58 -1.95 -0.55
C VAL A 13 0.66 -0.99 0.19
N PRO A 14 0.26 0.11 -0.45
CA PRO A 14 -0.76 0.98 0.12
C PRO A 14 -2.12 0.30 0.20
N LEU A 15 -2.74 0.38 1.37
CA LEU A 15 -4.05 -0.20 1.67
C LEU A 15 -5.03 0.88 2.12
N GLU A 16 -6.28 0.65 1.84
CA GLU A 16 -7.39 1.57 2.15
C GLU A 16 -8.05 1.30 3.50
N GLY A 17 -7.93 0.08 3.98
CA GLY A 17 -8.72 -0.40 5.11
C GLY A 17 -10.14 -0.81 4.72
N THR A 18 -10.37 -1.14 3.46
CA THR A 18 -11.67 -1.56 2.91
C THR A 18 -11.59 -2.96 2.30
N PRO A 19 -12.74 -3.61 2.03
CA PRO A 19 -12.74 -4.90 1.33
C PRO A 19 -12.08 -4.90 -0.06
N HIS A 20 -11.89 -3.73 -0.67
CA HIS A 20 -11.19 -3.59 -1.95
C HIS A 20 -9.72 -3.98 -1.85
N ASP A 21 -9.13 -3.93 -0.67
CA ASP A 21 -7.74 -4.33 -0.43
C ASP A 21 -7.49 -5.82 -0.73
N ALA A 22 -8.51 -6.65 -0.73
CA ALA A 22 -8.39 -8.07 -1.01
C ALA A 22 -7.74 -8.34 -2.38
N SER A 23 -8.06 -7.55 -3.39
CA SER A 23 -7.51 -7.69 -4.74
C SER A 23 -6.00 -7.51 -4.77
N ILE A 24 -5.51 -6.41 -4.18
CA ILE A 24 -4.07 -6.13 -4.17
C ILE A 24 -3.34 -7.10 -3.25
N LEU A 25 -3.89 -7.43 -2.10
CA LEU A 25 -3.29 -8.39 -1.17
C LEU A 25 -3.12 -9.77 -1.82
N ASN A 26 -4.13 -10.26 -2.53
CA ASN A 26 -4.04 -11.52 -3.25
C ASN A 26 -2.97 -11.48 -4.34
N HIS A 27 -2.87 -10.38 -5.06
CA HIS A 27 -1.89 -10.22 -6.14
C HIS A 27 -0.45 -10.15 -5.60
N VAL A 28 -0.19 -9.32 -4.60
CA VAL A 28 1.17 -9.19 -4.03
C VAL A 28 1.61 -10.43 -3.26
N ARG A 29 0.66 -11.18 -2.71
CA ARG A 29 0.95 -12.49 -2.10
C ARG A 29 1.62 -13.42 -3.09
N GLU A 30 1.08 -13.54 -4.29
CA GLU A 30 1.65 -14.37 -5.35
C GLU A 30 3.00 -13.83 -5.83
N LEU A 31 3.12 -12.51 -5.99
CA LEU A 31 4.40 -11.88 -6.31
C LEU A 31 5.46 -12.17 -5.25
N ALA A 32 5.10 -12.03 -3.98
CA ALA A 32 6.02 -12.27 -2.87
C ALA A 32 6.49 -13.73 -2.82
N LYS A 33 5.61 -14.67 -3.06
CA LYS A 33 5.97 -16.08 -3.12
C LYS A 33 6.93 -16.37 -4.27
N THR A 34 6.67 -15.78 -5.43
CA THR A 34 7.48 -15.98 -6.63
C THR A 34 8.89 -15.38 -6.49
N HIS A 35 8.98 -14.17 -5.95
CA HIS A 35 10.24 -13.43 -5.85
C HIS A 35 10.93 -13.52 -4.49
N GLY A 36 10.29 -14.11 -3.50
CA GLY A 36 10.81 -14.10 -2.12
C GLY A 36 10.80 -12.71 -1.51
N SER A 37 9.80 -11.91 -1.83
CA SER A 37 9.70 -10.52 -1.41
C SER A 37 9.26 -10.37 0.05
N GLU A 38 9.71 -9.30 0.68
CA GLU A 38 9.11 -8.75 1.90
C GLU A 38 8.01 -7.76 1.52
N LEU A 39 6.88 -7.81 2.19
CA LEU A 39 5.77 -6.88 1.99
C LEU A 39 5.73 -5.85 3.11
N ILE A 40 5.65 -4.58 2.77
CA ILE A 40 5.40 -3.51 3.72
C ILE A 40 4.03 -2.91 3.43
N LEU A 41 3.09 -3.15 4.32
CA LEU A 41 1.74 -2.61 4.20
C LEU A 41 1.70 -1.20 4.76
N ILE A 42 1.09 -0.27 4.05
CA ILE A 42 0.94 1.10 4.54
C ILE A 42 -0.49 1.58 4.37
N HIS A 43 -1.02 2.20 5.41
CA HIS A 43 -2.25 2.97 5.35
C HIS A 43 -1.94 4.42 5.72
N ILE A 44 -2.46 5.36 4.95
CA ILE A 44 -2.27 6.78 5.19
C ILE A 44 -3.61 7.37 5.61
N ALA A 45 -3.69 7.73 6.88
CA ALA A 45 -4.88 8.34 7.44
C ALA A 45 -4.96 9.81 7.00
N ASP A 46 -5.98 10.16 6.23
CA ASP A 46 -6.22 11.49 5.66
C ASP A 46 -7.40 12.18 6.36
N GLY A 47 -7.68 11.84 7.61
CA GLY A 47 -8.75 12.44 8.37
C GLY A 47 -8.39 13.81 8.99
N TRP A 48 -9.39 14.66 9.19
CA TRP A 48 -9.21 15.94 9.90
C TRP A 48 -8.58 15.74 11.28
N SER A 49 -8.99 14.71 12.01
CA SER A 49 -8.43 14.35 13.31
C SER A 49 -6.95 13.92 13.19
N ALA A 50 -6.58 13.24 12.11
CA ALA A 50 -5.20 12.82 11.87
C ALA A 50 -4.25 14.01 11.62
N ARG A 51 -4.75 15.14 11.11
CA ARG A 51 -3.96 16.35 10.89
C ARG A 51 -3.62 17.09 12.18
N PHE A 52 -4.51 17.04 13.18
CA PHE A 52 -4.34 17.74 14.44
C PHE A 52 -3.68 16.92 15.53
N PHE A 53 -3.74 15.59 15.45
CA PHE A 53 -3.32 14.69 16.50
C PHE A 53 -2.20 13.74 16.03
N ARG A 54 -1.20 14.27 15.32
CA ARG A 54 -0.03 13.52 14.91
C ARG A 54 0.53 12.72 16.09
N GLU A 55 0.66 11.41 15.90
CA GLU A 55 1.31 10.45 16.80
C GLU A 55 0.66 10.25 18.18
N GLU A 56 -0.01 11.24 18.75
CA GLU A 56 -0.64 11.14 20.08
C GLU A 56 -2.11 10.77 20.04
N SER A 57 -2.71 10.66 18.85
CA SER A 57 -4.12 10.37 18.77
C SER A 57 -4.39 8.88 18.88
N ASP A 58 -4.74 8.50 20.06
CA ASP A 58 -5.36 7.23 20.35
C ASP A 58 -6.85 7.23 19.94
N SER A 59 -7.14 7.86 18.79
CA SER A 59 -8.48 7.88 18.26
C SER A 59 -8.93 6.48 17.89
N LYS A 60 -10.22 6.23 17.97
CA LYS A 60 -10.81 4.94 17.58
C LYS A 60 -10.39 4.53 16.16
N GLU A 61 -10.41 5.48 15.21
CA GLU A 61 -10.02 5.24 13.82
C GLU A 61 -8.57 4.80 13.69
N VAL A 62 -7.66 5.46 14.38
CA VAL A 62 -6.23 5.11 14.36
C VAL A 62 -6.01 3.70 14.94
N ARG A 63 -6.70 3.37 16.02
CA ARG A 63 -6.62 2.01 16.59
C ARG A 63 -7.17 0.95 15.65
N GLU A 64 -8.26 1.23 14.96
CA GLU A 64 -8.86 0.32 13.97
C GLU A 64 -7.93 0.14 12.77
N ASP A 65 -7.33 1.20 12.26
CA ASP A 65 -6.38 1.17 11.15
C ASP A 65 -5.14 0.36 11.51
N ARG A 66 -4.62 0.59 12.69
CA ARG A 66 -3.47 -0.15 13.20
C ARG A 66 -3.77 -1.63 13.37
N ALA A 67 -4.90 -1.96 13.97
CA ALA A 67 -5.34 -3.34 14.16
C ALA A 67 -5.55 -4.05 12.80
N TYR A 68 -6.11 -3.36 11.83
CA TYR A 68 -6.28 -3.87 10.48
C TYR A 68 -4.94 -4.22 9.81
N LEU A 69 -3.97 -3.31 9.86
CA LEU A 69 -2.65 -3.52 9.30
C LEU A 69 -1.90 -4.67 9.98
N GLU A 70 -1.97 -4.73 11.31
CA GLU A 70 -1.38 -5.83 12.09
C GLU A 70 -1.97 -7.18 11.71
N LYS A 71 -3.28 -7.23 11.55
CA LYS A 71 -3.99 -8.46 11.15
C LYS A 71 -3.57 -8.93 9.76
N CYS A 72 -3.49 -8.00 8.80
CA CYS A 72 -3.06 -8.32 7.44
C CYS A 72 -1.60 -8.81 7.42
N ALA A 73 -0.70 -8.13 8.12
CA ALA A 73 0.70 -8.51 8.20
C ALA A 73 0.88 -9.87 8.88
N LYS A 74 0.16 -10.11 9.96
CA LYS A 74 0.17 -11.39 10.67
C LYS A 74 -0.26 -12.55 9.78
N LYS A 75 -1.33 -12.37 9.03
CA LYS A 75 -1.85 -13.38 8.10
C LYS A 75 -0.81 -13.73 7.01
N LEU A 76 -0.14 -12.72 6.47
CA LEU A 76 0.94 -12.92 5.50
C LEU A 76 2.13 -13.69 6.09
N LYS A 77 2.54 -13.36 7.31
CA LYS A 77 3.61 -14.08 8.03
C LYS A 77 3.25 -15.55 8.29
N GLU A 78 2.00 -15.83 8.63
CA GLU A 78 1.51 -17.20 8.80
C GLU A 78 1.59 -18.03 7.51
N GLU A 79 1.56 -17.36 6.36
CA GLU A 79 1.74 -17.98 5.05
C GLU A 79 3.22 -18.07 4.62
N GLY A 80 4.15 -17.68 5.49
CA GLY A 80 5.58 -17.69 5.21
C GLY A 80 6.10 -16.50 4.44
N ILE A 81 5.33 -15.41 4.33
CA ILE A 81 5.72 -14.20 3.64
C ILE A 81 6.17 -13.15 4.68
N PRO A 82 7.44 -12.69 4.61
CA PRO A 82 7.87 -11.60 5.49
C PRO A 82 7.01 -10.36 5.26
N ALA A 83 6.42 -9.83 6.31
CA ALA A 83 5.52 -8.69 6.22
C ALA A 83 5.67 -7.76 7.43
N GLY A 84 5.72 -6.47 7.14
CA GLY A 84 5.64 -5.41 8.13
C GLY A 84 4.54 -4.43 7.77
N TRP A 85 4.32 -3.44 8.61
CA TRP A 85 3.31 -2.43 8.35
C TRP A 85 3.72 -1.07 8.89
N ARG A 86 3.12 -0.03 8.31
CA ARG A 86 3.30 1.36 8.72
C ARG A 86 1.97 2.08 8.67
N LEU A 87 1.77 3.00 9.58
CA LEU A 87 0.65 3.94 9.56
C LEU A 87 1.20 5.34 9.30
N GLY A 88 0.78 5.95 8.20
CA GLY A 88 1.14 7.32 7.84
C GLY A 88 0.02 8.29 8.14
N PHE A 89 0.37 9.56 8.31
CA PHE A 89 -0.58 10.64 8.59
C PHE A 89 -0.28 11.83 7.68
N GLY A 90 -1.31 12.38 7.07
CA GLY A 90 -1.20 13.58 6.25
C GLY A 90 -1.61 13.36 4.80
N HIS A 91 -0.94 14.06 3.89
CA HIS A 91 -1.23 13.96 2.47
C HIS A 91 -0.66 12.66 1.88
N PRO A 92 -1.49 11.86 1.21
CA PRO A 92 -1.08 10.54 0.71
C PRO A 92 0.15 10.56 -0.22
N GLY A 93 0.22 11.50 -1.14
CA GLY A 93 1.34 11.60 -2.09
C GLY A 93 2.70 11.76 -1.40
N PRO A 94 2.93 12.82 -0.64
CA PRO A 94 4.18 13.04 0.09
C PRO A 94 4.49 11.94 1.11
N GLU A 95 3.50 11.43 1.81
CA GLU A 95 3.68 10.33 2.77
C GLU A 95 4.09 9.02 2.08
N LEU A 96 3.57 8.78 0.87
CA LEU A 96 3.98 7.62 0.08
C LEU A 96 5.44 7.75 -0.37
N VAL A 97 5.84 8.90 -0.86
CA VAL A 97 7.25 9.18 -1.24
C VAL A 97 8.18 8.97 -0.05
N LYS A 98 7.82 9.51 1.10
CA LYS A 98 8.56 9.33 2.35
C LYS A 98 8.70 7.85 2.71
N ALA A 99 7.62 7.09 2.60
CA ALA A 99 7.64 5.65 2.88
C ALA A 99 8.53 4.88 1.90
N VAL A 100 8.53 5.24 0.61
CA VAL A 100 9.44 4.66 -0.38
C VAL A 100 10.89 4.87 0.01
N GLU A 101 11.24 6.10 0.37
CA GLU A 101 12.61 6.43 0.79
C GLU A 101 13.02 5.72 2.08
N GLU A 102 12.17 5.76 3.10
CA GLU A 102 12.46 5.18 4.42
C GLU A 102 12.50 3.65 4.43
N THR A 103 11.69 3.00 3.61
CA THR A 103 11.65 1.54 3.54
C THR A 103 12.69 0.94 2.61
N GLY A 104 13.17 1.72 1.64
CA GLY A 104 14.06 1.20 0.60
C GLY A 104 13.39 0.17 -0.30
N CYS A 105 12.07 0.26 -0.48
CA CYS A 105 11.35 -0.66 -1.36
C CYS A 105 11.76 -0.47 -2.83
N ASP A 106 11.62 -1.51 -3.62
CA ASP A 106 11.95 -1.53 -5.04
C ASP A 106 10.75 -1.74 -5.96
N LEU A 107 9.56 -1.79 -5.37
CA LEU A 107 8.27 -1.78 -6.07
C LEU A 107 7.21 -1.16 -5.18
N VAL A 108 6.33 -0.35 -5.75
CA VAL A 108 5.06 0.04 -5.13
C VAL A 108 3.93 -0.69 -5.87
N ALA A 109 3.08 -1.38 -5.15
CA ALA A 109 1.94 -2.09 -5.73
C ALA A 109 0.65 -1.61 -5.09
N MET A 110 -0.26 -1.06 -5.88
CA MET A 110 -1.48 -0.43 -5.41
C MET A 110 -2.66 -0.68 -6.34
N THR A 111 -3.87 -0.48 -5.83
CA THR A 111 -5.08 -0.53 -6.66
C THR A 111 -5.40 0.83 -7.25
N THR A 112 -6.08 0.82 -8.40
CA THR A 112 -6.59 2.05 -9.02
C THR A 112 -8.00 2.40 -8.55
N HIS A 113 -8.59 1.59 -7.68
CA HIS A 113 -10.00 1.74 -7.31
C HIS A 113 -10.22 2.79 -6.22
N GLY A 114 -11.10 3.76 -6.52
CA GLY A 114 -11.82 4.54 -5.52
C GLY A 114 -11.04 5.60 -4.75
N HIS A 115 -9.77 5.86 -5.05
CA HIS A 115 -9.02 6.80 -4.26
C HIS A 115 -8.71 8.10 -4.95
N ARG A 116 -9.08 9.17 -4.27
CA ARG A 116 -8.69 10.54 -4.57
C ARG A 116 -7.18 10.69 -4.71
N TRP A 117 -6.42 9.95 -3.91
CA TRP A 117 -4.97 10.07 -3.91
C TRP A 117 -4.29 9.36 -5.07
N ILE A 118 -4.92 8.36 -5.69
CA ILE A 118 -4.40 7.79 -6.94
C ILE A 118 -4.51 8.82 -8.06
N GLU A 119 -5.60 9.56 -8.13
CA GLU A 119 -5.73 10.68 -9.06
C GLU A 119 -4.69 11.75 -8.75
N ASP A 120 -4.48 12.10 -7.48
CA ASP A 120 -3.46 13.04 -7.04
C ASP A 120 -2.05 12.56 -7.32
N VAL A 121 -1.77 11.28 -7.11
CA VAL A 121 -0.46 10.67 -7.36
C VAL A 121 -0.17 10.52 -8.86
N LEU A 122 -1.19 10.19 -9.67
CA LEU A 122 -1.01 9.90 -11.10
C LEU A 122 -1.30 11.08 -12.02
N PHE A 123 -2.22 11.96 -11.66
CA PHE A 123 -2.76 12.98 -12.54
C PHE A 123 -2.84 14.40 -11.96
N GLY A 124 -2.63 14.57 -10.65
CA GLY A 124 -2.71 15.88 -10.01
C GLY A 124 -1.45 16.73 -10.13
N SER A 125 -1.55 18.01 -9.76
CA SER A 125 -0.40 18.93 -9.71
C SER A 125 0.66 18.49 -8.69
N ALA A 126 0.25 17.81 -7.63
CA ALA A 126 1.16 17.17 -6.67
C ALA A 126 1.83 15.92 -7.26
N SER A 127 1.27 15.33 -8.31
CA SER A 127 1.80 14.10 -8.92
C SER A 127 3.10 14.32 -9.69
N SER A 128 3.40 15.55 -10.13
CA SER A 128 4.68 15.82 -10.79
C SER A 128 5.84 15.63 -9.82
N GLU A 129 5.73 16.10 -8.59
CA GLU A 129 6.74 15.87 -7.55
C GLU A 129 6.88 14.39 -7.20
N VAL A 130 5.76 13.69 -7.06
CA VAL A 130 5.76 12.25 -6.76
C VAL A 130 6.37 11.45 -7.91
N ARG A 131 6.02 11.75 -9.16
CA ARG A 131 6.62 11.08 -10.33
C ARG A 131 8.11 11.30 -10.45
N HIS A 132 8.58 12.49 -10.11
CA HIS A 132 10.01 12.82 -10.14
C HIS A 132 10.76 12.33 -8.91
N SER A 133 10.05 12.04 -7.82
CA SER A 133 10.65 11.61 -6.56
C SER A 133 10.69 10.08 -6.38
N VAL A 134 9.92 9.34 -7.18
CA VAL A 134 9.86 7.88 -7.10
C VAL A 134 10.50 7.27 -8.35
N ASP A 135 11.74 6.81 -8.20
CA ASP A 135 12.52 6.19 -9.29
C ASP A 135 12.31 4.66 -9.40
N ILE A 136 11.33 4.14 -8.70
CA ILE A 136 11.03 2.71 -8.70
C ILE A 136 9.75 2.41 -9.47
N PRO A 137 9.59 1.18 -9.98
CA PRO A 137 8.36 0.77 -10.65
C PRO A 137 7.14 0.87 -9.74
N VAL A 138 6.02 1.24 -10.35
CA VAL A 138 4.70 1.26 -9.69
C VAL A 138 3.77 0.34 -10.45
N LEU A 139 3.28 -0.68 -9.77
CA LEU A 139 2.29 -1.61 -10.30
C LEU A 139 0.90 -1.13 -9.91
N LEU A 140 0.06 -0.92 -10.90
CA LEU A 140 -1.33 -0.51 -10.70
C LEU A 140 -2.26 -1.67 -11.05
N LEU A 141 -2.93 -2.18 -10.03
CA LEU A 141 -3.91 -3.25 -10.21
C LEU A 141 -5.30 -2.64 -10.35
N ARG A 142 -5.93 -2.89 -11.49
CA ARG A 142 -7.34 -2.57 -11.65
C ARG A 142 -8.17 -3.59 -10.89
N THR A 143 -9.01 -3.10 -9.98
CA THR A 143 -10.06 -3.95 -9.41
C THR A 143 -11.09 -4.18 -10.51
N GLU A 144 -11.42 -5.44 -10.75
CA GLU A 144 -12.49 -5.76 -11.67
C GLU A 144 -13.80 -5.17 -11.15
N LYS A 145 -14.43 -4.34 -11.99
CA LYS A 145 -15.85 -4.07 -11.79
C LYS A 145 -16.54 -5.43 -11.84
N LYS A 146 -17.30 -5.79 -10.82
CA LYS A 146 -18.23 -6.91 -10.93
C LYS A 146 -19.02 -6.69 -12.22
N ARG A 147 -18.68 -7.46 -13.24
CA ARG A 147 -19.55 -7.53 -14.40
C ARG A 147 -20.87 -8.07 -13.89
N SER A 148 -21.89 -7.22 -13.83
CA SER A 148 -23.24 -7.69 -13.66
C SER A 148 -23.47 -8.65 -14.82
N ARG A 149 -23.57 -9.94 -14.51
CA ARG A 149 -24.00 -10.91 -15.52
C ARG A 149 -25.33 -10.41 -16.05
N PRO A 150 -25.47 -10.23 -17.37
CA PRO A 150 -26.79 -9.92 -17.88
C PRO A 150 -27.71 -11.06 -17.45
N SER A 151 -28.72 -10.71 -16.68
CA SER A 151 -29.79 -11.66 -16.36
C SER A 151 -30.45 -12.11 -17.66
N LYS A 152 -30.31 -13.38 -17.94
CA LYS A 152 -31.13 -13.95 -19.04
C LYS A 152 -32.58 -13.94 -18.62
#